data_d6a62f74b52dfe74ea562bde93519c2d
#
_entry.id   d6a62f74b52dfe74ea562bde93519c2d
#
_cell.length_a   1.000
_cell.length_b   1.000
_cell.length_c   1.000
_cell.angle_alpha   90.00
_cell.angle_beta   90.00
_cell.angle_gamma   90.00
#
_symmetry.space_group_name_H-M   'P 1'
#
loop_
_entity.id
_entity.type
_entity.pdbx_description
1 polymer ?
#
loop_
_entity_poly.entity_id
_entity_poly.type
_entity_poly.pdbx_seq_one_letter_code
_entity_poly.pdbx_strand_id
1 'polypeptide(L)'
;TDVVCISVRREQYPELIEKNTPVAMKIIRTFANRMRLLNDTLVLATLNNSASQSPEQIYRVASYYDKMNKPSIAVFAYYQYVKANPAGINVLLAKTRFNALRAKSRAVYFESNQDLLRKYPKDTMIMSEQQSGADMFIIQSGRVKISKVVDGSEVTLAILKKGDMFGEMALLENKP
;
A
#
# COMPACT_ATOMS: atom_id res chain seq x y z
N THR A 1 8.93 -28.88 -28.63
CA THR A 1 9.29 -29.47 -27.32
C THR A 1 8.02 -29.91 -26.62
N ASP A 2 8.00 -31.16 -26.18
CA ASP A 2 6.89 -31.71 -25.43
C ASP A 2 6.71 -30.99 -24.11
N VAL A 3 5.46 -30.83 -23.68
CA VAL A 3 5.12 -30.18 -22.41
C VAL A 3 4.63 -31.24 -21.44
N VAL A 4 5.22 -31.28 -20.25
CA VAL A 4 4.80 -32.19 -19.18
C VAL A 4 4.13 -31.33 -18.09
N CYS A 5 2.89 -31.68 -17.73
CA CYS A 5 2.11 -30.96 -16.72
C CYS A 5 1.70 -31.91 -15.60
N ILE A 6 1.66 -31.36 -14.38
CA ILE A 6 1.01 -32.03 -13.24
C ILE A 6 -0.42 -31.48 -13.17
N SER A 7 -1.40 -32.39 -13.21
CA SER A 7 -2.80 -32.04 -13.01
C SER A 7 -3.17 -32.21 -11.54
N VAL A 8 -3.76 -31.17 -10.93
CA VAL A 8 -4.26 -31.22 -9.56
C VAL A 8 -5.77 -30.99 -9.58
N ARG A 9 -6.53 -31.92 -9.03
CA ARG A 9 -7.99 -31.80 -8.92
C ARG A 9 -8.37 -30.83 -7.82
N ARG A 10 -9.58 -30.25 -7.92
CA ARG A 10 -10.08 -29.26 -6.96
C ARG A 10 -10.07 -29.79 -5.52
N GLU A 11 -10.41 -31.05 -5.32
CA GLU A 11 -10.47 -31.70 -4.01
C GLU A 11 -9.08 -31.91 -3.39
N GLN A 12 -8.04 -31.97 -4.22
CA GLN A 12 -6.64 -32.16 -3.78
C GLN A 12 -5.94 -30.82 -3.49
N TYR A 13 -6.55 -29.70 -3.86
CA TYR A 13 -5.92 -28.38 -3.73
C TYR A 13 -5.61 -27.98 -2.28
N PRO A 14 -6.51 -28.19 -1.29
CA PRO A 14 -6.22 -27.90 0.11
C PRO A 14 -5.00 -28.70 0.62
N GLU A 15 -4.93 -29.96 0.32
CA GLU A 15 -3.83 -30.84 0.72
C GLU A 15 -2.49 -30.40 0.09
N LEU A 16 -2.50 -30.00 -1.19
CA LEU A 16 -1.32 -29.49 -1.87
C LEU A 16 -0.79 -28.22 -1.19
N ILE A 17 -1.68 -27.30 -0.82
CA ILE A 17 -1.33 -26.05 -0.14
C ILE A 17 -0.77 -26.33 1.26
N GLU A 18 -1.43 -27.20 2.03
CA GLU A 18 -1.06 -27.51 3.41
C GLU A 18 0.29 -28.24 3.50
N LYS A 19 0.52 -29.20 2.59
CA LYS A 19 1.74 -30.02 2.61
C LYS A 19 2.91 -29.44 1.82
N ASN A 20 2.69 -28.39 1.03
CA ASN A 20 3.72 -27.84 0.16
C ASN A 20 3.79 -26.31 0.21
N THR A 21 4.37 -25.78 1.28
CA THR A 21 4.53 -24.33 1.48
C THR A 21 5.18 -23.61 0.28
N PRO A 22 6.24 -24.14 -0.40
CA PRO A 22 6.80 -23.47 -1.57
C PRO A 22 5.80 -23.31 -2.72
N VAL A 23 4.96 -24.32 -2.97
CA VAL A 23 3.92 -24.26 -4.00
C VAL A 23 2.83 -23.27 -3.59
N ALA A 24 2.39 -23.29 -2.33
CA ALA A 24 1.44 -22.33 -1.78
C ALA A 24 1.94 -20.89 -1.97
N MET A 25 3.17 -20.61 -1.59
CA MET A 25 3.80 -19.29 -1.74
C MET A 25 3.93 -18.87 -3.21
N LYS A 26 4.23 -19.79 -4.11
CA LYS A 26 4.28 -19.50 -5.56
C LYS A 26 2.92 -19.13 -6.11
N ILE A 27 1.87 -19.82 -5.69
CA ILE A 27 0.48 -19.53 -6.07
C ILE A 27 0.09 -18.13 -5.56
N ILE A 28 0.33 -17.84 -4.28
CA ILE A 28 0.02 -16.53 -3.67
C ILE A 28 0.74 -15.41 -4.41
N ARG A 29 2.04 -15.55 -4.67
CA ARG A 29 2.81 -14.57 -5.45
C ARG A 29 2.25 -14.36 -6.85
N THR A 30 1.85 -15.43 -7.52
CA THR A 30 1.26 -15.35 -8.87
C THR A 30 -0.05 -14.59 -8.85
N PHE A 31 -0.91 -14.82 -7.84
CA PHE A 31 -2.15 -14.06 -7.67
C PHE A 31 -1.88 -12.58 -7.34
N ALA A 32 -0.96 -12.30 -6.43
CA ALA A 32 -0.59 -10.93 -6.09
C ALA A 32 -0.11 -10.14 -7.32
N ASN A 33 0.77 -10.74 -8.13
CA ASN A 33 1.26 -10.12 -9.37
C ASN A 33 0.15 -9.89 -10.40
N ARG A 34 -0.78 -10.84 -10.55
CA ARG A 34 -1.94 -10.69 -11.44
C ARG A 34 -2.88 -9.60 -10.96
N MET A 35 -3.16 -9.53 -9.66
CA MET A 35 -3.99 -8.48 -9.08
C MET A 35 -3.38 -7.10 -9.27
N ARG A 36 -2.05 -6.97 -9.11
CA ARG A 36 -1.34 -5.72 -9.40
C ARG A 36 -1.50 -5.33 -10.86
N LEU A 37 -1.22 -6.22 -11.79
CA LEU A 37 -1.36 -5.96 -13.22
C LEU A 37 -2.79 -5.56 -13.58
N LEU A 38 -3.79 -6.22 -13.04
CA LEU A 38 -5.20 -5.87 -13.24
C LEU A 38 -5.52 -4.48 -12.67
N ASN A 39 -5.02 -4.17 -11.47
CA ASN A 39 -5.23 -2.87 -10.85
C ASN A 39 -4.57 -1.74 -11.64
N ASP A 40 -3.33 -1.95 -12.10
CA ASP A 40 -2.62 -0.99 -12.96
C ASP A 40 -3.34 -0.81 -14.29
N THR A 41 -3.82 -1.90 -14.91
CA THR A 41 -4.60 -1.86 -16.15
C THR A 41 -5.93 -1.13 -15.95
N LEU A 42 -6.63 -1.39 -14.84
CA LEU A 42 -7.88 -0.72 -14.50
C LEU A 42 -7.67 0.79 -14.31
N VAL A 43 -6.61 1.17 -13.60
CA VAL A 43 -6.24 2.57 -13.38
C VAL A 43 -5.90 3.25 -14.71
N LEU A 44 -5.13 2.60 -15.58
CA LEU A 44 -4.83 3.11 -16.92
C LEU A 44 -6.09 3.23 -17.79
N ALA A 45 -6.97 2.24 -17.75
CA ALA A 45 -8.19 2.23 -18.57
C ALA A 45 -9.25 3.27 -18.10
N THR A 46 -9.34 3.49 -16.77
CA THR A 46 -10.34 4.42 -16.21
C THR A 46 -9.87 5.87 -16.18
N LEU A 47 -8.57 6.12 -16.12
CA LEU A 47 -8.05 7.45 -15.79
C LEU A 47 -7.18 8.08 -16.89
N ASN A 48 -7.09 7.47 -18.07
CA ASN A 48 -6.36 7.99 -19.25
C ASN A 48 -4.95 8.54 -18.97
N ASN A 49 -4.33 8.15 -17.82
CA ASN A 49 -3.05 8.70 -17.42
C ASN A 49 -2.11 7.63 -16.90
N SER A 50 -0.88 7.68 -17.33
CA SER A 50 0.23 6.93 -16.78
C SER A 50 0.38 7.26 -15.29
N ALA A 51 -0.07 6.37 -14.43
CA ALA A 51 0.27 6.43 -13.01
C ALA A 51 1.80 6.39 -12.92
N SER A 52 2.40 7.55 -12.77
CA SER A 52 3.85 7.69 -12.62
C SER A 52 4.26 6.94 -11.35
N GLN A 53 5.06 5.88 -11.49
CA GLN A 53 5.68 5.18 -10.37
C GLN A 53 6.84 6.02 -9.76
N SER A 54 6.74 7.33 -9.83
CA SER A 54 7.73 8.25 -9.30
C SER A 54 7.50 8.53 -7.82
N PRO A 55 8.53 8.61 -6.98
CA PRO A 55 8.40 9.07 -5.58
C PRO A 55 7.69 10.42 -5.43
N GLU A 56 7.73 11.27 -6.46
CA GLU A 56 6.97 12.52 -6.51
C GLU A 56 5.45 12.32 -6.42
N GLN A 57 4.93 11.13 -6.72
CA GLN A 57 3.53 10.80 -6.51
C GLN A 57 3.16 10.84 -5.02
N ILE A 58 4.06 10.39 -4.13
CA ILE A 58 3.84 10.46 -2.68
C ILE A 58 3.69 11.92 -2.24
N TYR A 59 4.51 12.83 -2.79
CA TYR A 59 4.38 14.26 -2.52
C TYR A 59 3.04 14.83 -3.00
N ARG A 60 2.57 14.43 -4.18
CA ARG A 60 1.24 14.84 -4.69
C ARG A 60 0.12 14.38 -3.76
N VAL A 61 0.19 13.15 -3.28
CA VAL A 61 -0.75 12.59 -2.29
C VAL A 61 -0.72 13.42 -1.00
N ALA A 62 0.48 13.71 -0.47
CA ALA A 62 0.64 14.54 0.72
C ALA A 62 0.04 15.92 0.55
N SER A 63 0.35 16.60 -0.56
CA SER A 63 -0.16 17.94 -0.90
C SER A 63 -1.68 17.96 -1.09
N TYR A 64 -2.24 16.92 -1.69
CA TYR A 64 -3.68 16.77 -1.83
C TYR A 64 -4.39 16.73 -0.47
N TYR A 65 -3.94 15.84 0.44
CA TYR A 65 -4.57 15.73 1.76
C TYR A 65 -4.31 16.95 2.66
N ASP A 66 -3.21 17.65 2.47
CA ASP A 66 -2.92 18.92 3.11
C ASP A 66 -3.94 20.00 2.69
N LYS A 67 -4.17 20.16 1.39
CA LYS A 67 -5.21 21.06 0.84
C LYS A 67 -6.61 20.70 1.32
N MET A 68 -6.90 19.42 1.50
CA MET A 68 -8.18 18.92 2.03
C MET A 68 -8.30 19.02 3.55
N ASN A 69 -7.35 19.70 4.23
CA ASN A 69 -7.31 19.86 5.69
C ASN A 69 -7.38 18.52 6.45
N LYS A 70 -6.66 17.51 5.95
CA LYS A 70 -6.51 16.18 6.57
C LYS A 70 -5.07 16.00 7.09
N PRO A 71 -4.67 16.69 8.16
CA PRO A 71 -3.27 16.77 8.59
C PRO A 71 -2.68 15.41 8.96
N SER A 72 -3.48 14.50 9.52
CA SER A 72 -2.97 13.19 9.96
C SER A 72 -2.64 12.26 8.78
N ILE A 73 -3.27 12.43 7.63
CA ILE A 73 -2.93 11.70 6.40
C ILE A 73 -1.74 12.39 5.73
N ALA A 74 -1.82 13.72 5.58
CA ALA A 74 -0.81 14.52 4.91
C ALA A 74 0.56 14.40 5.55
N VAL A 75 0.65 14.47 6.89
CA VAL A 75 1.93 14.40 7.61
C VAL A 75 2.62 13.06 7.41
N PHE A 76 1.88 11.97 7.40
CA PHE A 76 2.45 10.64 7.15
C PHE A 76 3.00 10.55 5.72
N ALA A 77 2.24 11.02 4.73
CA ALA A 77 2.67 11.01 3.34
C ALA A 77 3.89 11.91 3.10
N TYR A 78 3.95 13.11 3.70
CA TYR A 78 5.16 13.95 3.64
C TYR A 78 6.38 13.25 4.25
N TYR A 79 6.21 12.57 5.38
CA TYR A 79 7.28 11.80 5.99
C TYR A 79 7.80 10.71 5.06
N GLN A 80 6.90 9.91 4.48
CA GLN A 80 7.26 8.83 3.56
C GLN A 80 7.94 9.37 2.28
N TYR A 81 7.49 10.51 1.77
CA TYR A 81 8.14 11.17 0.64
C TYR A 81 9.59 11.55 0.95
N VAL A 82 9.83 12.22 2.08
CA VAL A 82 11.18 12.63 2.49
C VAL A 82 12.10 11.42 2.68
N LYS A 83 11.56 10.33 3.20
CA LYS A 83 12.28 9.08 3.40
C LYS A 83 12.61 8.37 2.08
N ALA A 84 11.65 8.26 1.19
CA ALA A 84 11.81 7.57 -0.09
C ALA A 84 12.65 8.37 -1.11
N ASN A 85 12.66 9.70 -1.01
CA ASN A 85 13.31 10.57 -1.98
C ASN A 85 14.06 11.73 -1.29
N PRO A 86 15.15 11.44 -0.55
CA PRO A 86 15.86 12.45 0.25
C PRO A 86 16.51 13.57 -0.59
N ALA A 87 16.72 13.35 -1.88
CA ALA A 87 17.22 14.33 -2.85
C ALA A 87 16.12 14.90 -3.77
N GLY A 88 14.83 14.62 -3.47
CA GLY A 88 13.71 15.04 -4.30
C GLY A 88 13.54 16.56 -4.32
N ILE A 89 13.02 17.05 -5.43
CA ILE A 89 12.82 18.49 -5.69
C ILE A 89 11.94 19.18 -4.62
N ASN A 90 11.01 18.45 -4.01
CA ASN A 90 10.07 18.98 -3.03
C ASN A 90 10.44 18.65 -1.57
N VAL A 91 11.64 18.10 -1.30
CA VAL A 91 12.04 17.62 0.04
C VAL A 91 12.02 18.75 1.08
N LEU A 92 12.54 19.94 0.75
CA LEU A 92 12.55 21.06 1.68
C LEU A 92 11.13 21.50 2.05
N LEU A 93 10.27 21.60 1.05
CA LEU A 93 8.86 21.98 1.27
C LEU A 93 8.12 20.89 2.05
N ALA A 94 8.35 19.61 1.74
CA ALA A 94 7.76 18.48 2.46
C ALA A 94 8.17 18.47 3.94
N LYS A 95 9.45 18.73 4.27
CA LYS A 95 9.93 18.86 5.66
C LYS A 95 9.26 20.01 6.38
N THR A 96 9.13 21.17 5.74
CA THR A 96 8.46 22.34 6.31
C THR A 96 7.00 22.03 6.61
N ARG A 97 6.27 21.43 5.67
CA ARG A 97 4.87 21.04 5.85
C ARG A 97 4.71 19.96 6.92
N PHE A 98 5.56 18.96 6.92
CA PHE A 98 5.59 17.94 7.97
C PHE A 98 5.69 18.56 9.36
N ASN A 99 6.65 19.45 9.59
CA ASN A 99 6.84 20.12 10.88
C ASN A 99 5.63 20.97 11.29
N ALA A 100 5.05 21.70 10.35
CA ALA A 100 3.87 22.53 10.61
C ALA A 100 2.61 21.72 10.95
N LEU A 101 2.44 20.54 10.34
CA LEU A 101 1.25 19.70 10.52
C LEU A 101 1.38 18.72 11.69
N ARG A 102 2.60 18.37 12.09
CA ARG A 102 2.86 17.32 13.09
C ARG A 102 2.12 17.56 14.41
N ALA A 103 2.12 18.79 14.89
CA ALA A 103 1.44 19.16 16.14
C ALA A 103 -0.10 19.02 16.09
N LYS A 104 -0.68 19.08 14.87
CA LYS A 104 -2.13 18.95 14.63
C LYS A 104 -2.53 17.53 14.19
N SER A 105 -1.54 16.64 14.09
CA SER A 105 -1.71 15.29 13.55
C SER A 105 -1.90 14.28 14.66
N ARG A 106 -2.71 13.26 14.40
CA ARG A 106 -2.82 12.03 15.19
C ARG A 106 -2.13 10.83 14.54
N ALA A 107 -1.35 11.05 13.50
CA ALA A 107 -0.61 10.00 12.81
C ALA A 107 0.37 9.32 13.76
N VAL A 108 0.47 7.99 13.62
CA VAL A 108 1.31 7.11 14.44
C VAL A 108 2.06 6.14 13.54
N TYR A 109 3.06 5.48 14.09
CA TYR A 109 3.82 4.42 13.40
C TYR A 109 4.45 4.89 12.08
N PHE A 110 5.15 6.01 12.12
CA PHE A 110 5.90 6.50 10.94
C PHE A 110 6.97 5.52 10.47
N GLU A 111 7.53 4.77 11.40
CA GLU A 111 8.50 3.70 11.14
C GLU A 111 7.90 2.34 11.45
N SER A 112 8.44 1.31 10.81
CA SER A 112 8.16 -0.07 11.17
C SER A 112 8.60 -0.31 12.62
N ASN A 113 7.76 -0.97 13.39
CA ASN A 113 8.06 -1.38 14.77
C ASN A 113 7.75 -2.86 14.95
N GLN A 114 8.15 -3.42 16.09
CA GLN A 114 7.96 -4.84 16.40
C GLN A 114 6.60 -5.15 17.05
N ASP A 115 5.75 -4.14 17.24
CA ASP A 115 4.43 -4.34 17.84
C ASP A 115 3.53 -5.15 16.91
N LEU A 116 3.11 -6.32 17.34
CA LEU A 116 2.18 -7.17 16.60
C LEU A 116 0.77 -6.58 16.56
N LEU A 117 0.37 -5.85 17.62
CA LEU A 117 -0.93 -5.18 17.69
C LEU A 117 -0.75 -3.67 17.61
N ARG A 118 -1.21 -3.08 16.50
CA ARG A 118 -1.11 -1.64 16.25
C ARG A 118 -2.49 -1.00 16.22
N LYS A 119 -2.65 0.14 16.89
CA LYS A 119 -3.88 0.92 16.91
C LYS A 119 -3.68 2.21 16.15
N TYR A 120 -4.44 2.38 15.07
CA TYR A 120 -4.41 3.57 14.24
C TYR A 120 -5.61 4.47 14.56
N PRO A 121 -5.40 5.73 14.94
CA PRO A 121 -6.49 6.68 15.10
C PRO A 121 -7.29 6.87 13.79
N LYS A 122 -8.56 7.23 13.93
CA LYS A 122 -9.41 7.53 12.78
C LYS A 122 -8.77 8.62 11.91
N ASP A 123 -8.89 8.48 10.60
CA ASP A 123 -8.39 9.40 9.58
C ASP A 123 -6.87 9.59 9.62
N THR A 124 -6.13 8.52 9.95
CA THR A 124 -4.67 8.45 9.77
C THR A 124 -4.32 7.53 8.61
N MET A 125 -3.19 7.78 7.97
CA MET A 125 -2.64 6.89 6.95
C MET A 125 -1.86 5.78 7.63
N ILE A 126 -2.06 4.54 7.18
CA ILE A 126 -1.36 3.34 7.68
C ILE A 126 -0.14 3.05 6.84
N MET A 127 -0.29 3.14 5.52
CA MET A 127 0.78 2.96 4.54
C MET A 127 0.51 3.79 3.29
N SER A 128 1.54 4.15 2.58
CA SER A 128 1.46 4.84 1.30
C SER A 128 1.89 3.95 0.14
N GLU A 129 1.42 4.27 -1.06
CA GLU A 129 1.95 3.69 -2.30
C GLU A 129 3.47 3.90 -2.35
N GLN A 130 4.21 2.93 -2.87
CA GLN A 130 5.69 2.92 -2.99
C GLN A 130 6.44 2.97 -1.64
N GLN A 131 5.77 2.82 -0.53
CA GLN A 131 6.45 2.64 0.75
C GLN A 131 7.08 1.25 0.78
N SER A 132 8.39 1.18 1.03
CA SER A 132 9.05 -0.08 1.34
C SER A 132 8.41 -0.65 2.61
N GLY A 133 7.73 -1.76 2.50
CA GLY A 133 7.01 -2.38 3.60
C GLY A 133 7.54 -3.78 3.86
N ALA A 134 7.68 -4.12 5.15
CA ALA A 134 7.91 -5.49 5.61
C ALA A 134 6.72 -6.03 6.39
N ASP A 135 5.62 -5.28 6.44
CA ASP A 135 4.47 -5.60 7.28
C ASP A 135 3.24 -5.91 6.43
N MET A 136 2.56 -6.99 6.79
CA MET A 136 1.20 -7.30 6.38
C MET A 136 0.27 -7.04 7.57
N PHE A 137 -0.91 -6.54 7.30
CA PHE A 137 -1.90 -6.20 8.32
C PHE A 137 -3.16 -7.05 8.17
N ILE A 138 -3.68 -7.54 9.31
CA ILE A 138 -4.98 -8.17 9.41
C ILE A 138 -5.87 -7.28 10.28
N ILE A 139 -7.01 -6.84 9.77
CA ILE A 139 -7.90 -5.92 10.46
C ILE A 139 -8.63 -6.67 11.58
N GLN A 140 -8.34 -6.32 12.83
CA GLN A 140 -9.02 -6.86 14.00
C GLN A 140 -10.33 -6.12 14.31
N SER A 141 -10.37 -4.80 14.04
CA SER A 141 -11.55 -3.96 14.22
C SER A 141 -11.47 -2.71 13.36
N GLY A 142 -12.61 -2.09 13.09
CA GLY A 142 -12.69 -0.89 12.27
C GLY A 142 -12.75 -1.16 10.77
N ARG A 143 -12.43 -0.15 9.99
CA ARG A 143 -12.40 -0.20 8.51
C ARG A 143 -11.18 0.54 7.98
N VAL A 144 -10.60 0.04 6.89
CA VAL A 144 -9.50 0.66 6.17
C VAL A 144 -9.96 0.97 4.76
N LYS A 145 -9.75 2.21 4.33
CA LYS A 145 -10.00 2.64 2.95
C LYS A 145 -8.71 2.52 2.15
N ILE A 146 -8.76 1.82 1.03
CA ILE A 146 -7.73 1.81 0.01
C ILE A 146 -8.13 2.82 -1.05
N SER A 147 -7.28 3.80 -1.31
CA SER A 147 -7.56 4.85 -2.30
C SER A 147 -6.30 5.28 -3.02
N LYS A 148 -6.48 5.85 -4.21
CA LYS A 148 -5.44 6.56 -4.98
C LYS A 148 -5.84 8.01 -5.17
N VAL A 149 -4.84 8.90 -5.26
CA VAL A 149 -5.04 10.28 -5.70
C VAL A 149 -4.60 10.38 -7.15
N VAL A 150 -5.54 10.69 -8.02
CA VAL A 150 -5.35 10.80 -9.47
C VAL A 150 -5.96 12.12 -9.93
N ASP A 151 -5.21 12.91 -10.67
CA ASP A 151 -5.64 14.20 -11.24
C ASP A 151 -6.31 15.12 -10.20
N GLY A 152 -5.72 15.16 -8.98
CA GLY A 152 -6.23 16.01 -7.89
C GLY A 152 -7.53 15.53 -7.25
N SER A 153 -7.93 14.28 -7.48
CA SER A 153 -9.11 13.67 -6.89
C SER A 153 -8.78 12.35 -6.21
N GLU A 154 -9.43 12.07 -5.08
CA GLU A 154 -9.32 10.77 -4.39
C GLU A 154 -10.29 9.76 -4.99
N VAL A 155 -9.77 8.64 -5.49
CA VAL A 155 -10.54 7.50 -5.98
C VAL A 155 -10.45 6.37 -4.95
N THR A 156 -11.59 5.94 -4.41
CA THR A 156 -11.66 4.80 -3.50
C THR A 156 -11.64 3.50 -4.29
N LEU A 157 -10.65 2.65 -4.02
CA LEU A 157 -10.50 1.34 -4.67
C LEU A 157 -11.21 0.24 -3.88
N ALA A 158 -11.11 0.28 -2.54
CA ALA A 158 -11.74 -0.70 -1.67
C ALA A 158 -11.98 -0.14 -0.26
N ILE A 159 -12.95 -0.73 0.45
CA ILE A 159 -13.15 -0.54 1.89
C ILE A 159 -13.03 -1.90 2.55
N LEU A 160 -11.95 -2.09 3.29
CA LEU A 160 -11.64 -3.30 4.02
C LEU A 160 -12.23 -3.25 5.43
N LYS A 161 -12.63 -4.42 5.94
CA LYS A 161 -13.29 -4.60 7.24
C LYS A 161 -12.57 -5.64 8.09
N LYS A 162 -13.07 -5.90 9.29
CA LYS A 162 -12.57 -6.96 10.19
C LYS A 162 -12.41 -8.29 9.44
N GLY A 163 -11.26 -8.91 9.57
CA GLY A 163 -10.84 -10.16 8.93
C GLY A 163 -10.13 -9.98 7.59
N ASP A 164 -10.31 -8.83 6.92
CA ASP A 164 -9.58 -8.54 5.70
C ASP A 164 -8.10 -8.23 5.99
N MET A 165 -7.26 -8.43 4.98
CA MET A 165 -5.82 -8.19 5.06
C MET A 165 -5.36 -7.25 3.94
N PHE A 166 -4.25 -6.55 4.17
CA PHE A 166 -3.60 -5.67 3.20
C PHE A 166 -2.09 -5.55 3.51
N GLY A 167 -1.32 -5.03 2.55
CA GLY A 167 0.14 -4.90 2.66
C GLY A 167 0.89 -6.19 2.32
N GLU A 168 0.20 -7.26 1.93
CA GLU A 168 0.79 -8.56 1.58
C GLU A 168 1.75 -8.47 0.39
N MET A 169 1.51 -7.52 -0.51
CA MET A 169 2.35 -7.36 -1.71
C MET A 169 3.79 -6.98 -1.36
N ALA A 170 3.99 -6.19 -0.32
CA ALA A 170 5.31 -5.80 0.15
C ALA A 170 6.13 -6.99 0.68
N LEU A 171 5.46 -8.00 1.26
CA LEU A 171 6.11 -9.24 1.72
C LEU A 171 6.45 -10.21 0.59
N LEU A 172 5.65 -10.19 -0.48
CA LEU A 172 5.77 -11.14 -1.58
C LEU A 172 6.81 -10.71 -2.62
N GLU A 173 7.06 -9.45 -2.70
CA GLU A 173 8.04 -8.87 -3.59
C GLU A 173 9.24 -8.43 -2.78
N ASN A 174 10.34 -9.16 -2.80
CA ASN A 174 11.64 -8.69 -2.27
C ASN A 174 12.15 -7.45 -3.02
N LYS A 175 11.28 -6.49 -3.30
CA LYS A 175 11.62 -5.20 -3.89
C LYS A 175 11.47 -4.13 -2.83
N PRO A 176 12.51 -3.30 -2.69
CA PRO A 176 12.42 -2.11 -1.87
C PRO A 176 11.35 -1.16 -2.40
#